data_59dc8d6ce0b73ee57fad5a649485e0c2
#
_entry.id   59dc8d6ce0b73ee57fad5a649485e0c2
#
_cell.length_a   1.000
_cell.length_b   1.000
_cell.length_c   1.000
_cell.angle_alpha   90.00
_cell.angle_beta   90.00
_cell.angle_gamma   90.00
#
_symmetry.space_group_name_H-M   'P 1'
#
loop_
_entity.id
_entity.type
_entity.pdbx_description
1 polymer ?
#
loop_
_entity_poly.entity_id
_entity_poly.type
_entity_poly.pdbx_seq_one_letter_code
_entity_poly.pdbx_strand_id
1 'polypeptide(L)'
;MIWCVGVGPGDLGYLTQRGRELVETADVIAGFTAVVDLVRPLIRPECAVVTMGYKDQVEKLRDVAALHHQGSKCAVVFMGDIHFSGFQFLERVERACGHRVETLAGISSAQILASRGRVCFDETTFVTFHRRGDLEPFKEHLVHVLEDGRNAIVIPCPWDFMPKDIAAFLLSRGISANHPTEVWERLTQSEAAWSGSLAACTADFSDMSIMLIRTLNPMPSQIEPAVKV
;
A
#
# COMPACT_ATOMS: atom_id res chain seq x y z
N MET A 1 -14.29 18.45 12.03
CA MET A 1 -13.50 17.23 12.40
C MET A 1 -12.89 16.66 11.11
N ILE A 2 -11.64 16.20 11.12
CA ILE A 2 -10.98 15.62 9.95
C ILE A 2 -10.39 14.25 10.27
N TRP A 3 -10.59 13.29 9.37
CA TRP A 3 -10.08 11.93 9.43
C TRP A 3 -9.26 11.61 8.19
N CYS A 4 -8.11 10.95 8.37
CA CYS A 4 -7.44 10.22 7.31
C CYS A 4 -7.91 8.76 7.38
N VAL A 5 -8.46 8.24 6.28
CA VAL A 5 -9.16 6.95 6.24
C VAL A 5 -8.50 6.03 5.23
N GLY A 6 -7.96 4.89 5.69
CA GLY A 6 -7.56 3.81 4.82
C GLY A 6 -8.78 3.12 4.22
N VAL A 7 -8.94 3.17 2.90
CA VAL A 7 -10.14 2.66 2.22
C VAL A 7 -9.99 1.24 1.66
N GLY A 8 -8.90 0.59 1.96
CA GLY A 8 -8.63 -0.75 1.46
C GLY A 8 -7.93 -0.78 0.10
N PRO A 9 -7.61 -1.97 -0.41
CA PRO A 9 -6.71 -2.15 -1.57
C PRO A 9 -7.41 -1.99 -2.93
N GLY A 10 -8.74 -1.76 -2.95
CA GLY A 10 -9.46 -1.52 -4.19
C GLY A 10 -10.91 -2.01 -4.19
N ASP A 11 -11.18 -3.24 -3.76
CA ASP A 11 -12.53 -3.75 -3.60
C ASP A 11 -13.15 -3.22 -2.30
N LEU A 12 -14.35 -2.61 -2.40
CA LEU A 12 -15.12 -2.09 -1.26
C LEU A 12 -15.52 -3.17 -0.24
N GLY A 13 -15.43 -4.45 -0.58
CA GLY A 13 -15.57 -5.56 0.36
C GLY A 13 -14.48 -5.58 1.44
N TYR A 14 -13.34 -4.93 1.18
CA TYR A 14 -12.24 -4.77 2.13
C TYR A 14 -12.24 -3.41 2.85
N LEU A 15 -13.21 -2.55 2.59
CA LEU A 15 -13.40 -1.33 3.35
C LEU A 15 -13.96 -1.69 4.73
N THR A 16 -13.30 -1.21 5.79
CA THR A 16 -13.80 -1.45 7.15
C THR A 16 -15.16 -0.78 7.34
N GLN A 17 -16.02 -1.37 8.20
CA GLN A 17 -17.33 -0.78 8.50
C GLN A 17 -17.18 0.67 9.00
N ARG A 18 -16.21 0.93 9.87
CA ARG A 18 -15.95 2.28 10.37
C ARG A 18 -15.50 3.24 9.28
N GLY A 19 -14.66 2.76 8.33
CA GLY A 19 -14.26 3.54 7.16
C GLY A 19 -15.46 3.90 6.27
N ARG A 20 -16.36 2.95 6.05
CA ARG A 20 -17.60 3.18 5.31
C ARG A 20 -18.47 4.26 5.98
N GLU A 21 -18.70 4.16 7.28
CA GLU A 21 -19.47 5.16 8.04
C GLU A 21 -18.88 6.58 7.92
N LEU A 22 -17.54 6.69 8.01
CA LEU A 22 -16.87 7.98 7.87
C LEU A 22 -17.01 8.55 6.45
N VAL A 23 -16.94 7.73 5.42
CA VAL A 23 -17.12 8.15 4.02
C VAL A 23 -18.58 8.56 3.77
N GLU A 24 -19.53 7.73 4.20
CA GLU A 24 -20.97 7.95 3.99
C GLU A 24 -21.50 9.19 4.74
N THR A 25 -20.87 9.60 5.83
CA THR A 25 -21.33 10.73 6.68
C THR A 25 -20.48 11.99 6.56
N ALA A 26 -19.43 11.98 5.74
CA ALA A 26 -18.59 13.14 5.53
C ALA A 26 -19.32 14.26 4.79
N ASP A 27 -19.00 15.51 5.13
CA ASP A 27 -19.40 16.70 4.39
C ASP A 27 -18.42 16.98 3.24
N VAL A 28 -17.15 16.54 3.41
CA VAL A 28 -16.08 16.70 2.43
C VAL A 28 -15.31 15.39 2.32
N ILE A 29 -15.18 14.85 1.11
CA ILE A 29 -14.26 13.76 0.77
C ILE A 29 -13.10 14.32 -0.04
N ALA A 30 -11.87 13.99 0.35
CA ALA A 30 -10.69 14.44 -0.35
C ALA A 30 -9.69 13.29 -0.54
N GLY A 31 -8.89 13.34 -1.60
CA GLY A 31 -7.85 12.36 -1.87
C GLY A 31 -7.39 12.36 -3.32
N PHE A 32 -6.44 11.48 -3.63
CA PHE A 32 -6.06 11.24 -5.02
C PHE A 32 -7.25 10.72 -5.83
N THR A 33 -7.39 11.19 -7.07
CA THR A 33 -8.54 10.89 -7.92
C THR A 33 -8.88 9.40 -7.95
N ALA A 34 -7.88 8.54 -8.20
CA ALA A 34 -8.09 7.08 -8.26
C ALA A 34 -8.62 6.49 -6.94
N VAL A 35 -8.25 7.08 -5.78
CA VAL A 35 -8.70 6.60 -4.46
C VAL A 35 -10.12 7.10 -4.15
N VAL A 36 -10.42 8.36 -4.50
CA VAL A 36 -11.78 8.91 -4.37
C VAL A 36 -12.76 8.13 -5.23
N ASP A 37 -12.35 7.73 -6.45
CA ASP A 37 -13.20 6.98 -7.37
C ASP A 37 -13.57 5.58 -6.83
N LEU A 38 -12.71 4.95 -6.02
CA LEU A 38 -13.06 3.69 -5.35
C LEU A 38 -14.24 3.83 -4.40
N VAL A 39 -14.29 4.92 -3.64
CA VAL A 39 -15.35 5.16 -2.65
C VAL A 39 -16.52 5.98 -3.20
N ARG A 40 -16.45 6.39 -4.46
CA ARG A 40 -17.49 7.22 -5.10
C ARG A 40 -18.93 6.70 -4.93
N PRO A 41 -19.20 5.38 -5.02
CA PRO A 41 -20.54 4.84 -4.80
C PRO A 41 -21.10 5.06 -3.40
N LEU A 42 -20.27 5.42 -2.43
CA LEU A 42 -20.64 5.66 -1.04
C LEU A 42 -20.79 7.15 -0.71
N ILE A 43 -20.35 8.03 -1.60
CA ILE A 43 -20.36 9.48 -1.39
C ILE A 43 -21.77 10.02 -1.62
N ARG A 44 -22.30 10.73 -0.64
CA ARG A 44 -23.62 11.36 -0.73
C ARG A 44 -23.63 12.48 -1.79
N PRO A 45 -24.75 12.73 -2.47
CA PRO A 45 -24.84 13.76 -3.52
C PRO A 45 -24.47 15.17 -3.04
N GLU A 46 -24.76 15.50 -1.78
CA GLU A 46 -24.48 16.80 -1.16
C GLU A 46 -23.05 16.94 -0.63
N CYS A 47 -22.28 15.87 -0.60
CA CYS A 47 -20.89 15.87 -0.13
C CYS A 47 -19.99 16.59 -1.13
N ALA A 48 -19.19 17.53 -0.66
CA ALA A 48 -18.14 18.15 -1.47
C ALA A 48 -17.00 17.16 -1.76
N VAL A 49 -16.57 17.08 -3.02
CA VAL A 49 -15.51 16.16 -3.43
C VAL A 49 -14.30 16.96 -3.94
N VAL A 50 -13.15 16.77 -3.28
CA VAL A 50 -11.88 17.42 -3.63
C VAL A 50 -10.88 16.36 -4.09
N THR A 51 -10.79 16.14 -5.39
CA THR A 51 -9.79 15.27 -5.98
C THR A 51 -8.49 16.01 -6.21
N MET A 52 -7.37 15.30 -6.13
CA MET A 52 -6.04 15.85 -6.32
C MET A 52 -5.09 14.88 -7.03
N GLY A 53 -4.06 15.45 -7.65
CA GLY A 53 -2.92 14.74 -8.20
C GLY A 53 -1.64 15.11 -7.45
N TYR A 54 -0.49 14.64 -7.95
CA TYR A 54 0.81 14.94 -7.32
C TYR A 54 1.23 16.40 -7.44
N LYS A 55 0.69 17.17 -8.40
CA LYS A 55 1.11 18.55 -8.68
C LYS A 55 0.33 19.59 -7.88
N ASP A 56 -0.96 19.34 -7.61
CA ASP A 56 -1.89 20.28 -6.99
C ASP A 56 -2.29 19.93 -5.55
N GLN A 57 -1.77 18.82 -5.00
CA GLN A 57 -2.15 18.33 -3.68
C GLN A 57 -1.97 19.35 -2.55
N VAL A 58 -0.95 20.21 -2.62
CA VAL A 58 -0.68 21.21 -1.57
C VAL A 58 -1.78 22.27 -1.54
N GLU A 59 -2.23 22.73 -2.70
CA GLU A 59 -3.32 23.69 -2.84
C GLU A 59 -4.64 23.06 -2.37
N LYS A 60 -4.97 21.88 -2.91
CA LYS A 60 -6.21 21.16 -2.57
C LYS A 60 -6.30 20.80 -1.09
N LEU A 61 -5.20 20.45 -0.45
CA LEU A 61 -5.17 20.19 0.99
C LEU A 61 -5.41 21.45 1.83
N ARG A 62 -4.98 22.64 1.36
CA ARG A 62 -5.31 23.91 2.01
C ARG A 62 -6.81 24.19 1.94
N ASP A 63 -7.46 23.92 0.79
CA ASP A 63 -8.91 24.07 0.64
C ASP A 63 -9.66 23.16 1.62
N VAL A 64 -9.24 21.88 1.72
CA VAL A 64 -9.82 20.91 2.65
C VAL A 64 -9.62 21.34 4.11
N ALA A 65 -8.43 21.83 4.45
CA ALA A 65 -8.13 22.34 5.80
C ALA A 65 -9.00 23.57 6.15
N ALA A 66 -9.24 24.47 5.18
CA ALA A 66 -10.13 25.61 5.39
C ALA A 66 -11.56 25.16 5.69
N LEU A 67 -12.10 24.18 4.95
CA LEU A 67 -13.43 23.61 5.19
C LEU A 67 -13.49 22.93 6.57
N HIS A 68 -12.44 22.18 6.95
CA HIS A 68 -12.33 21.59 8.26
C HIS A 68 -12.38 22.64 9.39
N HIS A 69 -11.64 23.74 9.26
CA HIS A 69 -11.63 24.83 10.25
C HIS A 69 -12.97 25.56 10.32
N GLN A 70 -13.78 25.53 9.26
CA GLN A 70 -15.16 26.02 9.25
C GLN A 70 -16.17 25.06 9.89
N GLY A 71 -15.72 23.89 10.37
CA GLY A 71 -16.55 22.93 11.09
C GLY A 71 -17.02 21.72 10.28
N SER A 72 -16.69 21.62 8.99
CA SER A 72 -17.05 20.48 8.14
C SER A 72 -16.41 19.19 8.64
N LYS A 73 -17.16 18.07 8.49
CA LYS A 73 -16.63 16.71 8.71
C LYS A 73 -15.91 16.28 7.44
N CYS A 74 -14.57 16.24 7.49
CA CYS A 74 -13.74 15.91 6.35
C CYS A 74 -13.20 14.48 6.49
N ALA A 75 -13.22 13.71 5.39
CA ALA A 75 -12.51 12.44 5.28
C ALA A 75 -11.51 12.52 4.11
N VAL A 76 -10.22 12.39 4.42
CA VAL A 76 -9.15 12.26 3.43
C VAL A 76 -8.88 10.79 3.23
N VAL A 77 -9.14 10.29 2.02
CA VAL A 77 -9.08 8.85 1.71
C VAL A 77 -7.71 8.43 1.18
N PHE A 78 -7.22 7.30 1.67
CA PHE A 78 -5.93 6.70 1.33
C PHE A 78 -6.12 5.30 0.77
N MET A 79 -5.40 4.95 -0.29
CA MET A 79 -5.35 3.59 -0.79
C MET A 79 -4.79 2.64 0.27
N GLY A 80 -5.40 1.49 0.46
CA GLY A 80 -4.95 0.49 1.42
C GLY A 80 -5.04 0.98 2.86
N ASP A 81 -3.90 1.00 3.52
CA ASP A 81 -3.69 1.55 4.87
C ASP A 81 -2.68 2.69 4.84
N ILE A 82 -2.91 3.70 5.68
CA ILE A 82 -2.13 4.94 5.74
C ILE A 82 -0.66 4.68 6.09
N HIS A 83 -0.41 3.74 7.01
CA HIS A 83 0.90 3.54 7.63
C HIS A 83 1.80 2.58 6.84
N PHE A 84 1.30 1.93 5.77
CA PHE A 84 2.13 1.08 4.91
C PHE A 84 2.90 1.89 3.84
N SER A 85 2.26 2.87 3.19
CA SER A 85 2.93 3.70 2.17
C SER A 85 2.40 5.13 2.08
N GLY A 86 1.42 5.50 2.90
CA GLY A 86 0.74 6.79 2.86
C GLY A 86 1.31 7.87 3.79
N PHE A 87 2.34 7.57 4.58
CA PHE A 87 2.82 8.44 5.64
C PHE A 87 3.21 9.85 5.18
N GLN A 88 3.91 9.97 4.03
CA GLN A 88 4.26 11.27 3.49
C GLN A 88 3.05 12.11 3.06
N PHE A 89 1.94 11.48 2.68
CA PHE A 89 0.71 12.18 2.38
C PHE A 89 -0.02 12.59 3.67
N LEU A 90 -0.01 11.75 4.69
CA LEU A 90 -0.51 12.09 6.03
C LEU A 90 0.19 13.35 6.59
N GLU A 91 1.53 13.40 6.52
CA GLU A 91 2.30 14.58 6.96
C GLU A 91 1.88 15.87 6.23
N ARG A 92 1.52 15.78 4.93
CA ARG A 92 1.03 16.94 4.18
C ARG A 92 -0.36 17.37 4.62
N VAL A 93 -1.24 16.42 4.95
CA VAL A 93 -2.57 16.71 5.51
C VAL A 93 -2.41 17.43 6.85
N GLU A 94 -1.61 16.88 7.76
CA GLU A 94 -1.36 17.48 9.08
C GLU A 94 -0.72 18.88 8.99
N ARG A 95 0.23 19.05 8.06
CA ARG A 95 0.83 20.36 7.80
C ARG A 95 -0.18 21.38 7.28
N ALA A 96 -1.10 20.97 6.42
CA ALA A 96 -2.15 21.85 5.91
C ALA A 96 -3.15 22.23 7.00
N CYS A 97 -3.48 21.30 7.91
CA CYS A 97 -4.39 21.53 9.03
C CYS A 97 -3.74 22.30 10.19
N GLY A 98 -2.40 22.28 10.30
CA GLY A 98 -1.68 22.88 11.42
C GLY A 98 -1.74 22.08 12.72
N HIS A 99 -2.25 20.85 12.70
CA HIS A 99 -2.34 19.94 13.84
C HIS A 99 -2.36 18.48 13.40
N ARG A 100 -2.16 17.56 14.34
CA ARG A 100 -2.36 16.13 14.10
C ARG A 100 -3.83 15.82 13.79
N VAL A 101 -4.05 14.93 12.83
CA VAL A 101 -5.39 14.50 12.42
C VAL A 101 -5.68 13.08 12.93
N GLU A 102 -6.96 12.75 13.02
CA GLU A 102 -7.36 11.38 13.35
C GLU A 102 -7.08 10.44 12.17
N THR A 103 -6.64 9.23 12.47
CA THR A 103 -6.37 8.20 11.46
C THR A 103 -7.23 6.97 11.70
N LEU A 104 -7.73 6.37 10.63
CA LEU A 104 -8.41 5.08 10.67
C LEU A 104 -7.67 4.10 9.77
N ALA A 105 -7.20 3.00 10.36
CA ALA A 105 -6.54 1.92 9.63
C ALA A 105 -7.46 1.32 8.56
N GLY A 106 -6.85 0.95 7.43
CA GLY A 106 -7.48 0.17 6.37
C GLY A 106 -6.83 -1.20 6.21
N ILE A 107 -7.35 -2.02 5.31
CA ILE A 107 -6.71 -3.26 4.91
C ILE A 107 -5.69 -2.93 3.81
N SER A 108 -4.41 -3.22 4.05
CA SER A 108 -3.34 -2.99 3.10
C SER A 108 -3.28 -4.10 2.04
N SER A 109 -2.81 -3.75 0.83
CA SER A 109 -2.44 -4.73 -0.19
C SER A 109 -1.37 -5.72 0.30
N ALA A 110 -0.51 -5.31 1.24
CA ALA A 110 0.47 -6.21 1.87
C ALA A 110 -0.21 -7.34 2.67
N GLN A 111 -1.29 -7.05 3.40
CA GLN A 111 -2.07 -8.04 4.13
C GLN A 111 -2.79 -9.00 3.17
N ILE A 112 -3.34 -8.47 2.08
CA ILE A 112 -3.98 -9.31 1.04
C ILE A 112 -2.94 -10.20 0.38
N LEU A 113 -1.78 -9.67 0.02
CA LEU A 113 -0.70 -10.47 -0.57
C LEU A 113 -0.20 -11.55 0.38
N ALA A 114 -0.02 -11.24 1.66
CA ALA A 114 0.35 -12.25 2.66
C ALA A 114 -0.66 -13.40 2.72
N SER A 115 -1.96 -13.08 2.67
CA SER A 115 -3.03 -14.08 2.62
C SER A 115 -3.02 -14.90 1.32
N ARG A 116 -2.86 -14.27 0.15
CA ARG A 116 -2.76 -14.95 -1.16
C ARG A 116 -1.51 -15.84 -1.23
N GLY A 117 -0.37 -15.27 -0.84
CA GLY A 117 0.92 -15.94 -0.83
C GLY A 117 1.11 -16.94 0.31
N ARG A 118 0.18 -17.01 1.29
CA ARG A 118 0.29 -17.87 2.47
C ARG A 118 1.62 -17.70 3.20
N VAL A 119 2.01 -16.46 3.45
CA VAL A 119 3.17 -16.10 4.27
C VAL A 119 2.71 -15.44 5.56
N CYS A 120 3.42 -15.70 6.66
CA CYS A 120 3.15 -15.05 7.94
C CYS A 120 4.05 -13.82 8.12
N PHE A 121 3.57 -12.83 8.86
CA PHE A 121 4.34 -11.62 9.12
C PHE A 121 5.51 -11.85 10.08
N ASP A 122 5.50 -12.92 10.89
CA ASP A 122 6.62 -13.27 11.76
C ASP A 122 7.91 -13.60 10.96
N GLU A 123 7.73 -14.13 9.73
CA GLU A 123 8.83 -14.52 8.84
C GLU A 123 8.94 -13.60 7.61
N THR A 124 8.18 -12.52 7.58
CA THR A 124 8.08 -11.62 6.42
C THR A 124 8.38 -10.19 6.82
N THR A 125 9.19 -9.51 6.03
CA THR A 125 9.46 -8.09 6.20
C THR A 125 8.76 -7.31 5.10
N PHE A 126 8.04 -6.24 5.50
CA PHE A 126 7.45 -5.30 4.57
C PHE A 126 8.46 -4.19 4.24
N VAL A 127 8.67 -3.95 2.95
CA VAL A 127 9.54 -2.88 2.44
C VAL A 127 8.76 -2.05 1.41
N THR A 128 8.79 -0.74 1.53
CA THR A 128 8.16 0.15 0.55
C THR A 128 9.16 1.10 -0.08
N PHE A 129 9.16 1.12 -1.40
CA PHE A 129 9.85 2.11 -2.22
C PHE A 129 8.89 3.20 -2.74
N HIS A 130 7.58 3.09 -2.45
CA HIS A 130 6.57 4.07 -2.84
C HIS A 130 6.66 5.31 -1.94
N ARG A 131 7.81 5.99 -2.02
CA ARG A 131 8.15 7.17 -1.23
C ARG A 131 9.03 8.12 -2.04
N ARG A 132 9.06 9.38 -1.66
CA ARG A 132 10.02 10.35 -2.18
C ARG A 132 11.24 10.43 -1.28
N GLY A 133 12.38 10.78 -1.87
CA GLY A 133 13.65 10.90 -1.18
C GLY A 133 14.62 9.79 -1.55
N ASP A 134 15.69 9.67 -0.78
CA ASP A 134 16.73 8.66 -1.01
C ASP A 134 16.18 7.24 -0.74
N LEU A 135 16.30 6.37 -1.73
CA LEU A 135 15.88 4.97 -1.66
C LEU A 135 17.02 4.02 -1.24
N GLU A 136 18.28 4.47 -1.28
CA GLU A 136 19.43 3.57 -1.03
C GLU A 136 19.36 2.86 0.33
N PRO A 137 19.02 3.51 1.46
CA PRO A 137 18.90 2.81 2.74
C PRO A 137 17.83 1.69 2.74
N PHE A 138 16.76 1.86 1.94
CA PHE A 138 15.69 0.88 1.82
C PHE A 138 16.06 -0.26 0.88
N LYS A 139 16.86 0.00 -0.15
CA LYS A 139 17.42 -1.01 -1.03
C LYS A 139 18.39 -1.90 -0.27
N GLU A 140 19.29 -1.32 0.52
CA GLU A 140 20.20 -2.07 1.39
C GLU A 140 19.43 -2.90 2.42
N HIS A 141 18.40 -2.32 3.02
CA HIS A 141 17.54 -3.05 3.95
C HIS A 141 16.88 -4.27 3.28
N LEU A 142 16.41 -4.15 2.03
CA LEU A 142 15.83 -5.29 1.30
C LEU A 142 16.86 -6.41 1.06
N VAL A 143 18.13 -6.06 0.77
CA VAL A 143 19.22 -7.04 0.66
C VAL A 143 19.37 -7.81 1.98
N HIS A 144 19.52 -7.10 3.10
CA HIS A 144 19.67 -7.73 4.43
C HIS A 144 18.46 -8.61 4.80
N VAL A 145 17.25 -8.20 4.47
CA VAL A 145 16.03 -9.01 4.69
C VAL A 145 16.14 -10.39 4.04
N LEU A 146 16.63 -10.44 2.80
CA LEU A 146 16.78 -11.71 2.06
C LEU A 146 17.99 -12.51 2.53
N GLU A 147 19.10 -11.86 2.91
CA GLU A 147 20.27 -12.49 3.52
C GLU A 147 19.92 -13.12 4.89
N ASP A 148 19.07 -12.47 5.68
CA ASP A 148 18.54 -12.97 6.95
C ASP A 148 17.55 -14.13 6.77
N GLY A 149 17.29 -14.55 5.53
CA GLY A 149 16.41 -15.68 5.23
C GLY A 149 14.92 -15.38 5.44
N ARG A 150 14.50 -14.12 5.39
CA ARG A 150 13.10 -13.71 5.52
C ARG A 150 12.42 -13.59 4.16
N ASN A 151 11.11 -13.73 4.13
CA ASN A 151 10.33 -13.28 2.98
C ASN A 151 10.29 -11.75 2.94
N ALA A 152 10.14 -11.18 1.75
CA ALA A 152 9.92 -9.75 1.56
C ALA A 152 8.62 -9.47 0.82
N ILE A 153 7.74 -8.66 1.40
CA ILE A 153 6.62 -8.03 0.69
C ILE A 153 7.05 -6.62 0.33
N VAL A 154 7.06 -6.31 -0.96
CA VAL A 154 7.64 -5.07 -1.47
C VAL A 154 6.60 -4.27 -2.25
N ILE A 155 6.40 -2.99 -1.90
CA ILE A 155 5.69 -2.03 -2.73
C ILE A 155 6.74 -1.27 -3.57
N PRO A 156 6.72 -1.40 -4.91
CA PRO A 156 7.65 -0.72 -5.81
C PRO A 156 7.50 0.80 -5.81
N CYS A 157 8.50 1.49 -6.38
CA CYS A 157 8.39 2.89 -6.73
C CYS A 157 7.96 3.02 -8.20
N PRO A 158 6.74 3.47 -8.49
CA PRO A 158 6.22 3.48 -9.87
C PRO A 158 6.97 4.42 -10.82
N TRP A 159 7.80 5.30 -10.29
CA TRP A 159 8.56 6.26 -11.11
C TRP A 159 9.96 5.79 -11.48
N ASP A 160 10.55 4.88 -10.66
CA ASP A 160 12.01 4.74 -10.68
C ASP A 160 12.54 3.35 -10.29
N PHE A 161 11.74 2.53 -9.61
CA PHE A 161 12.21 1.25 -9.06
C PHE A 161 11.09 0.21 -9.04
N MET A 162 10.79 -0.35 -10.23
CA MET A 162 9.75 -1.32 -10.48
C MET A 162 10.24 -2.76 -10.25
N PRO A 163 9.37 -3.80 -10.27
CA PRO A 163 9.76 -5.17 -9.96
C PRO A 163 10.96 -5.69 -10.73
N LYS A 164 11.09 -5.39 -12.03
CA LYS A 164 12.28 -5.76 -12.82
C LYS A 164 13.56 -5.07 -12.35
N ASP A 165 13.46 -3.79 -11.92
CA ASP A 165 14.60 -3.02 -11.43
C ASP A 165 15.03 -3.51 -10.05
N ILE A 166 14.05 -3.89 -9.20
CA ILE A 166 14.28 -4.52 -7.89
C ILE A 166 15.01 -5.85 -8.09
N ALA A 167 14.54 -6.70 -9.01
CA ALA A 167 15.19 -7.97 -9.32
C ALA A 167 16.62 -7.78 -9.82
N ALA A 168 16.84 -6.88 -10.80
CA ALA A 168 18.15 -6.56 -11.33
C ALA A 168 19.11 -6.05 -10.23
N PHE A 169 18.63 -5.15 -9.37
CA PHE A 169 19.39 -4.64 -8.23
C PHE A 169 19.80 -5.78 -7.28
N LEU A 170 18.87 -6.61 -6.84
CA LEU A 170 19.15 -7.72 -5.92
C LEU A 170 20.16 -8.70 -6.50
N LEU A 171 20.03 -9.06 -7.79
CA LEU A 171 21.00 -9.90 -8.49
C LEU A 171 22.39 -9.25 -8.53
N SER A 172 22.48 -7.94 -8.77
CA SER A 172 23.75 -7.20 -8.76
C SER A 172 24.42 -7.18 -7.38
N ARG A 173 23.65 -7.37 -6.30
CA ARG A 173 24.12 -7.45 -4.92
C ARG A 173 24.44 -8.88 -4.48
N GLY A 174 24.37 -9.86 -5.38
CA GLY A 174 24.69 -11.24 -5.11
C GLY A 174 23.55 -12.06 -4.48
N ILE A 175 22.34 -11.50 -4.39
CA ILE A 175 21.16 -12.28 -3.97
C ILE A 175 20.89 -13.38 -4.99
N SER A 176 20.57 -14.57 -4.51
CA SER A 176 20.38 -15.75 -5.34
C SER A 176 19.30 -15.52 -6.41
N ALA A 177 19.61 -15.92 -7.64
CA ALA A 177 18.69 -15.90 -8.78
C ALA A 177 17.44 -16.77 -8.58
N ASN A 178 17.49 -17.73 -7.66
CA ASN A 178 16.47 -18.76 -7.48
C ASN A 178 15.37 -18.40 -6.47
N HIS A 179 15.40 -17.21 -5.84
CA HIS A 179 14.33 -16.80 -4.93
C HIS A 179 12.98 -16.86 -5.64
N PRO A 180 12.01 -17.67 -5.14
CA PRO A 180 10.66 -17.68 -5.71
C PRO A 180 10.05 -16.30 -5.55
N THR A 181 9.55 -15.76 -6.64
CA THR A 181 9.09 -14.37 -6.73
C THR A 181 7.73 -14.32 -7.38
N GLU A 182 6.84 -13.55 -6.78
CA GLU A 182 5.50 -13.29 -7.31
C GLU A 182 5.31 -11.77 -7.45
N VAL A 183 4.69 -11.35 -8.54
CA VAL A 183 4.24 -9.97 -8.72
C VAL A 183 2.75 -9.98 -8.97
N TRP A 184 2.01 -9.23 -8.19
CA TRP A 184 0.57 -9.11 -8.30
C TRP A 184 0.21 -7.69 -8.67
N GLU A 185 -0.65 -7.55 -9.68
CA GLU A 185 -1.15 -6.27 -10.18
C GLU A 185 -2.62 -6.12 -9.83
N ARG A 186 -3.03 -4.91 -9.47
CA ARG A 186 -4.42 -4.53 -9.19
C ARG A 186 -5.13 -5.49 -8.24
N LEU A 187 -4.45 -5.84 -7.18
CA LEU A 187 -4.91 -6.78 -6.17
C LEU A 187 -6.30 -6.39 -5.65
N THR A 188 -7.21 -7.33 -5.56
CA THR A 188 -8.64 -7.17 -5.21
C THR A 188 -9.52 -6.51 -6.26
N GLN A 189 -8.98 -6.15 -7.41
CA GLN A 189 -9.72 -5.57 -8.55
C GLN A 189 -9.65 -6.54 -9.74
N SER A 190 -9.09 -6.11 -10.86
CA SER A 190 -8.76 -6.97 -12.00
C SER A 190 -7.39 -7.60 -11.80
N GLU A 191 -7.31 -8.58 -10.88
CA GLU A 191 -6.05 -9.19 -10.47
C GLU A 191 -5.34 -9.86 -11.65
N ALA A 192 -4.05 -9.58 -11.79
CA ALA A 192 -3.12 -10.35 -12.60
C ALA A 192 -1.93 -10.75 -11.74
N ALA A 193 -1.48 -11.99 -11.87
CA ALA A 193 -0.35 -12.50 -11.12
C ALA A 193 0.69 -13.12 -12.04
N TRP A 194 1.93 -12.78 -11.80
CA TRP A 194 3.10 -13.42 -12.38
C TRP A 194 3.87 -14.15 -11.28
N SER A 195 4.41 -15.32 -11.59
CA SER A 195 5.28 -16.06 -10.68
C SER A 195 6.46 -16.69 -11.42
N GLY A 196 7.62 -16.72 -10.77
CA GLY A 196 8.85 -17.27 -11.33
C GLY A 196 10.00 -17.19 -10.33
N SER A 197 11.23 -17.28 -10.82
CA SER A 197 12.42 -16.97 -10.03
C SER A 197 12.74 -15.48 -10.09
N LEU A 198 13.52 -14.98 -9.13
CA LEU A 198 13.99 -13.60 -9.12
C LEU A 198 14.66 -13.21 -10.45
N ALA A 199 15.50 -14.10 -11.00
CA ALA A 199 16.17 -13.87 -12.30
C ALA A 199 15.19 -13.79 -13.48
N ALA A 200 14.03 -14.41 -13.39
CA ALA A 200 13.03 -14.40 -14.44
C ALA A 200 12.10 -13.17 -14.39
N CYS A 201 12.20 -12.33 -13.34
CA CYS A 201 11.39 -11.12 -13.16
C CYS A 201 11.90 -9.97 -14.04
N THR A 202 11.71 -10.07 -15.34
CA THR A 202 12.21 -9.13 -16.35
C THR A 202 11.11 -8.36 -17.09
N ALA A 203 9.85 -8.72 -16.86
CA ALA A 203 8.70 -8.07 -17.49
C ALA A 203 8.41 -6.68 -16.91
N ASP A 204 7.72 -5.86 -17.68
CA ASP A 204 7.12 -4.62 -17.18
C ASP A 204 5.81 -4.93 -16.47
N PHE A 205 5.58 -4.27 -15.34
CA PHE A 205 4.37 -4.37 -14.54
C PHE A 205 3.76 -2.97 -14.36
N SER A 206 2.46 -2.93 -14.06
CA SER A 206 1.78 -1.66 -13.80
C SER A 206 2.24 -1.03 -12.49
N ASP A 207 2.01 0.27 -12.34
CA ASP A 207 2.28 1.04 -11.13
C ASP A 207 1.43 0.59 -9.91
N MET A 208 0.37 -0.19 -10.16
CA MET A 208 -0.47 -0.82 -9.13
C MET A 208 0.00 -2.25 -8.80
N SER A 209 1.31 -2.47 -8.78
CA SER A 209 1.90 -3.77 -8.46
C SER A 209 2.43 -3.86 -7.03
N ILE A 210 2.46 -5.08 -6.51
CA ILE A 210 3.08 -5.46 -5.25
C ILE A 210 3.81 -6.79 -5.44
N MET A 211 4.97 -6.95 -4.81
CA MET A 211 5.86 -8.08 -5.03
C MET A 211 6.05 -8.89 -3.74
N LEU A 212 6.09 -10.20 -3.86
CA LEU A 212 6.51 -11.12 -2.81
C LEU A 212 7.77 -11.84 -3.28
N ILE A 213 8.84 -11.71 -2.53
CA ILE A 213 10.09 -12.46 -2.71
C ILE A 213 10.19 -13.43 -1.54
N ARG A 214 10.17 -14.74 -1.83
CA ARG A 214 10.21 -15.77 -0.80
C ARG A 214 11.64 -16.11 -0.44
N THR A 215 11.84 -16.45 0.84
CA THR A 215 13.11 -17.05 1.28
C THR A 215 13.37 -18.39 0.58
N LEU A 216 14.65 -18.72 0.39
CA LEU A 216 15.08 -20.06 -0.08
C LEU A 216 15.04 -21.11 1.03
N ASN A 217 15.06 -20.68 2.29
CA ASN A 217 15.08 -21.53 3.47
C ASN A 217 13.82 -21.30 4.31
N PRO A 218 12.63 -21.73 3.84
CA PRO A 218 11.43 -21.58 4.65
C PRO A 218 11.59 -22.34 5.96
N MET A 219 11.12 -21.74 7.07
CA MET A 219 11.04 -22.43 8.35
C MET A 219 10.25 -23.74 8.17
N PRO A 220 10.69 -24.87 8.78
CA PRO A 220 9.95 -26.10 8.69
C PRO A 220 8.52 -25.87 9.21
N SER A 221 7.54 -26.29 8.42
CA SER A 221 6.14 -26.24 8.83
C SER A 221 5.97 -27.03 10.14
N GLN A 222 5.56 -26.33 11.20
CA GLN A 222 5.22 -26.97 12.48
C GLN A 222 3.82 -27.62 12.45
N ILE A 223 3.19 -27.67 11.29
CA ILE A 223 1.93 -28.39 11.14
C ILE A 223 2.28 -29.88 11.14
N GLU A 224 2.08 -30.53 12.28
CA GLU A 224 2.06 -31.99 12.33
C GLU A 224 1.07 -32.51 11.28
N PRO A 225 1.43 -33.57 10.51
CA PRO A 225 0.47 -34.18 9.61
C PRO A 225 -0.76 -34.57 10.43
N ALA A 226 -1.94 -34.12 10.00
CA ALA A 226 -3.19 -34.40 10.69
C ALA A 226 -3.23 -35.88 11.05
N VAL A 227 -3.27 -36.18 12.34
CA VAL A 227 -3.44 -37.55 12.83
C VAL A 227 -4.71 -38.07 12.15
N LYS A 228 -4.57 -39.07 11.29
CA LYS A 228 -5.71 -39.77 10.71
C LYS A 228 -6.46 -40.42 11.86
N VAL A 229 -7.62 -39.86 12.22
CA VAL A 229 -8.62 -40.49 13.08
C VAL A 229 -9.34 -41.53 12.30
#